data_3b03b70696a38683f7730027a50759c2
#
_entry.id   3b03b70696a38683f7730027a50759c2
#
_cell.length_a   1.000
_cell.length_b   1.000
_cell.length_c   1.000
_cell.angle_alpha   90.00
_cell.angle_beta   90.00
_cell.angle_gamma   90.00
#
_symmetry.space_group_name_H-M   'P 1'
#
loop_
_entity.id
_entity.type
_entity.pdbx_description
1 polymer ?
#
loop_
_entity_poly.entity_id
_entity_poly.type
_entity_poly.pdbx_seq_one_letter_code
_entity_poly.pdbx_strand_id
1 'polypeptide(L)' 'MYVIGIDVGGTFTDFVVAQEGQSPRYFKTASTPNDPSEGLMTGLNDAASAHDLSLADFLASADMIIHGSTVATNTL' A
#
# COMPACT_ATOMS: atom_id res chain seq x y z
N MET A 1 -0.62 -13.72 7.74
CA MET A 1 -0.13 -12.46 8.31
C MET A 1 0.40 -11.56 7.22
N TYR A 2 -0.13 -10.35 7.13
CA TYR A 2 0.31 -9.35 6.16
C TYR A 2 0.76 -8.09 6.85
N VAL A 3 1.84 -7.50 6.35
CA VAL A 3 2.26 -6.14 6.71
C VAL A 3 2.22 -5.34 5.42
N ILE A 4 1.50 -4.23 5.42
CA ILE A 4 1.33 -3.37 4.26
C ILE A 4 2.09 -2.07 4.51
N GLY A 5 3.05 -1.78 3.65
CA GLY A 5 3.78 -0.52 3.68
C GLY A 5 3.29 0.37 2.55
N ILE A 6 3.04 1.64 2.84
CA ILE A 6 2.55 2.61 1.87
C ILE A 6 3.44 3.85 1.92
N ASP A 7 4.00 4.21 0.78
CA ASP A 7 4.82 5.42 0.65
C ASP A 7 4.19 6.31 -0.40
N VAL A 8 3.62 7.42 0.04
CA VAL A 8 2.93 8.36 -0.83
C VAL A 8 3.92 9.42 -1.32
N GLY A 9 4.23 9.38 -2.61
CA GLY A 9 5.04 10.40 -3.26
C GLY A 9 4.16 11.37 -4.05
N GLY A 10 4.80 12.39 -4.61
CA GLY A 10 4.08 13.40 -5.39
C GLY A 10 3.54 12.87 -6.71
N THR A 11 4.23 11.91 -7.32
CA THR A 11 3.86 11.36 -8.64
C THR A 11 3.29 9.96 -8.52
N PHE A 12 3.90 9.12 -7.70
CA PHE A 12 3.48 7.73 -7.53
C PHE A 12 3.35 7.40 -6.06
N THR A 13 2.44 6.48 -5.78
CA THR A 13 2.30 5.87 -4.46
C THR A 13 2.77 4.44 -4.55
N ASP A 14 3.73 4.07 -3.72
CA ASP A 14 4.32 2.74 -3.70
C ASP A 14 3.74 1.93 -2.54
N PHE A 15 3.48 0.66 -2.81
CA PHE A 15 2.97 -0.27 -1.82
C PHE A 15 3.88 -1.47 -1.74
N VAL A 16 4.13 -1.94 -0.53
CA VAL A 16 4.79 -3.21 -0.32
C VAL A 16 3.91 -4.07 0.58
N VAL A 17 3.68 -5.30 0.16
CA VAL A 17 2.93 -6.27 0.95
C VAL A 17 3.86 -7.39 1.33
N ALA A 18 4.18 -7.46 2.60
CA ALA A 18 5.04 -8.51 3.14
C ALA A 18 4.17 -9.56 3.82
N GLN A 19 4.44 -10.81 3.49
CA GLN A 19 3.73 -11.96 4.06
C GLN A 19 4.77 -12.93 4.61
N GLU A 20 4.53 -13.41 5.82
CA GLU A 20 5.43 -14.33 6.48
C GLU A 20 5.69 -15.55 5.61
N GLY A 21 6.96 -15.90 5.45
CA GLY A 21 7.36 -17.05 4.67
C GLY A 21 7.38 -16.83 3.16
N GLN A 22 7.11 -15.63 2.69
CA GLN A 22 7.09 -15.32 1.26
C GLN A 22 7.86 -14.04 0.96
N SER A 23 8.28 -13.91 -0.30
CA SER A 23 8.94 -12.70 -0.74
C SER A 23 7.95 -11.54 -0.78
N PRO A 24 8.38 -10.31 -0.41
CA PRO A 24 7.51 -9.15 -0.50
C PRO A 24 7.02 -8.89 -1.93
N ARG A 25 5.82 -8.39 -2.05
CA ARG A 25 5.25 -7.98 -3.33
C ARG A 25 5.14 -6.47 -3.36
N TYR A 26 5.41 -5.90 -4.52
CA TYR A 26 5.44 -4.45 -4.71
C TYR A 26 4.38 -4.03 -5.70
N PHE A 27 3.72 -2.92 -5.40
CA PHE A 27 2.70 -2.33 -6.26
C PHE A 27 2.94 -0.83 -6.33
N LYS A 28 2.58 -0.24 -7.45
CA LYS A 28 2.75 1.18 -7.67
C LYS A 28 1.52 1.71 -8.41
N THR A 29 1.04 2.86 -7.95
CA THR A 29 -0.06 3.53 -8.63
C THR A 29 0.24 5.03 -8.70
N ALA A 30 -0.38 5.72 -9.66
CA ALA A 30 -0.22 7.16 -9.75
C ALA A 30 -0.85 7.82 -8.54
N SER A 31 -0.15 8.78 -7.97
CA SER A 31 -0.69 9.60 -6.91
C SER A 31 -1.80 10.50 -7.45
N THR A 32 -2.79 10.78 -6.62
CA THR A 32 -3.90 11.66 -6.97
C THR A 32 -3.92 12.85 -6.01
N PRO A 33 -3.09 13.89 -6.26
CA PRO A 33 -2.90 14.98 -5.30
C PRO A 33 -4.19 15.70 -4.92
N ASN A 34 -5.14 15.79 -5.85
CA ASN A 34 -6.41 16.46 -5.60
C ASN A 34 -7.35 15.63 -4.71
N ASP A 35 -7.14 14.32 -4.68
CA ASP A 35 -7.88 13.40 -3.84
C ASP A 35 -6.95 12.26 -3.45
N PRO A 36 -6.13 12.45 -2.41
CA PRO A 36 -5.12 11.45 -2.04
C PRO A 36 -5.69 10.06 -1.75
N SER A 37 -6.94 10.00 -1.29
CA SER A 37 -7.55 8.70 -0.98
C SER A 37 -7.86 7.87 -2.23
N GLU A 38 -8.08 8.52 -3.36
CA GLU A 38 -8.39 7.81 -4.60
C GLU A 38 -7.23 6.93 -5.04
N GLY A 39 -6.03 7.49 -5.14
CA GLY A 39 -4.83 6.73 -5.49
C GLY A 39 -4.51 5.65 -4.48
N LEU A 40 -4.69 5.97 -3.20
CA LEU A 40 -4.47 5.02 -2.13
C LEU A 40 -5.40 3.81 -2.25
N MET A 41 -6.69 4.06 -2.45
CA MET A 41 -7.67 2.99 -2.57
C MET A 41 -7.46 2.15 -3.82
N THR A 42 -7.08 2.79 -4.93
CA THR A 42 -6.76 2.07 -6.17
C THR A 42 -5.64 1.09 -5.95
N GLY A 43 -4.54 1.54 -5.32
CA GLY A 43 -3.41 0.66 -5.03
C GLY A 43 -3.74 -0.48 -4.09
N LEU A 44 -4.53 -0.20 -3.05
CA LEU A 44 -4.96 -1.23 -2.12
C LEU A 44 -5.86 -2.26 -2.79
N ASN A 45 -6.75 -1.83 -3.68
CA ASN A 45 -7.59 -2.75 -4.45
C ASN A 45 -6.75 -3.63 -5.37
N ASP A 46 -5.75 -3.05 -6.02
CA ASP A 46 -4.85 -3.82 -6.88
C ASP A 46 -4.10 -4.87 -6.08
N ALA A 47 -3.60 -4.51 -4.92
CA ALA A 47 -2.90 -5.46 -4.05
C ALA A 47 -3.83 -6.57 -3.56
N ALA A 48 -5.04 -6.23 -3.18
CA ALA A 48 -6.03 -7.21 -2.74
C ALA A 48 -6.34 -8.21 -3.86
N SER A 49 -6.55 -7.71 -5.08
CA SER A 49 -6.82 -8.56 -6.24
C SER A 49 -5.66 -9.50 -6.53
N ALA A 50 -4.44 -9.03 -6.39
CA ALA A 50 -3.26 -9.86 -6.61
C ALA A 50 -3.16 -11.01 -5.60
N HIS A 51 -3.79 -10.85 -4.45
CA HIS A 51 -3.85 -11.89 -3.41
C HIS A 51 -5.17 -12.66 -3.41
N ASP A 52 -6.00 -12.48 -4.44
CA ASP A 52 -7.31 -13.14 -4.57
C ASP A 52 -8.25 -12.83 -3.40
N LEU A 53 -8.17 -11.62 -2.88
CA LEU A 53 -9.00 -11.17 -1.77
C LEU A 53 -9.81 -9.96 -2.17
N SER A 54 -10.97 -9.78 -1.53
CA SER A 54 -11.67 -8.50 -1.59
C SER A 54 -10.87 -7.48 -0.78
N LEU A 55 -11.10 -6.20 -1.04
CA LEU A 55 -10.42 -5.14 -0.27
C LEU A 55 -10.69 -5.28 1.23
N ALA A 56 -11.95 -5.56 1.60
CA ALA A 56 -12.31 -5.72 3.00
C ALA A 56 -11.56 -6.89 3.66
N ASP A 57 -11.51 -8.02 2.98
CA ASP A 57 -10.80 -9.20 3.50
C ASP A 57 -9.29 -8.97 3.56
N PHE A 58 -8.75 -8.30 2.57
CA PHE A 58 -7.32 -7.98 2.54
C PHE A 58 -6.94 -7.10 3.72
N LEU A 59 -7.69 -6.02 3.95
CA LEU A 59 -7.42 -5.12 5.07
C LEU A 59 -7.64 -5.79 6.42
N ALA A 60 -8.65 -6.65 6.52
CA ALA A 60 -8.90 -7.40 7.75
C ALA A 60 -7.78 -8.39 8.05
N SER A 61 -7.09 -8.88 7.04
CA SER A 61 -5.97 -9.81 7.20
C SER A 61 -4.66 -9.11 7.53
N ALA A 62 -4.60 -7.78 7.38
CA ALA A 62 -3.39 -7.04 7.66
C ALA A 62 -3.18 -6.92 9.16
N ASP A 63 -1.98 -7.28 9.62
CA ASP A 63 -1.61 -7.14 11.02
C ASP A 63 -1.08 -5.75 11.31
N MET A 64 -0.51 -5.11 10.29
CA MET A 64 0.07 -3.78 10.44
C MET A 64 0.00 -3.06 9.12
N ILE A 65 -0.35 -1.78 9.16
CA ILE A 65 -0.30 -0.90 8.00
C ILE A 65 0.60 0.27 8.36
N ILE A 66 1.68 0.42 7.60
CA ILE A 66 2.64 1.49 7.81
C ILE A 66 2.44 2.50 6.69
N HIS A 67 2.08 3.71 7.05
CA HIS A 67 1.80 4.77 6.08
C HIS A 67 2.74 5.94 6.32
N GLY A 68 3.38 6.41 5.26
CA GLY A 68 4.27 7.55 5.33
C GLY A 68 4.32 8.30 4.03
N SER A 69 5.14 9.32 4.00
CA SER A 69 5.42 10.05 2.79
C SER A 69 6.93 10.23 2.66
N THR A 70 7.38 10.50 1.43
CA THR A 70 8.79 10.72 1.16
C THR A 70 9.36 11.85 2.01
N VAL A 71 8.58 12.88 2.24
CA VAL A 71 9.01 14.01 3.06
C VAL A 71 9.29 13.57 4.50
N ALA A 72 8.39 12.78 5.07
CA ALA A 72 8.58 12.28 6.43
C ALA A 72 9.80 11.38 6.55
N THR A 73 10.07 10.60 5.52
CA THR A 73 11.21 9.70 5.49
C THR A 73 12.53 10.46 5.58
N ASN A 74 12.60 11.61 4.96
CA ASN A 74 13.83 12.39 4.91
C ASN A 74 14.21 13.03 6.25
N THR A 75 13.32 13.02 7.21
CA THR A 75 13.61 13.60 8.52
C THR A 75 14.20 12.61 9.50
N LEU A 76 14.30 11.41 9.10
CA LEU A 76 14.85 10.35 9.94
C LEU A 76 16.35 10.27 9.78
#